data_77ff3d007f6d3a438b995f1b313b8de7
#
_entry.id   77ff3d007f6d3a438b995f1b313b8de7
#
_cell.length_a   1.000
_cell.length_b   1.000
_cell.length_c   1.000
_cell.angle_alpha   90.00
_cell.angle_beta   90.00
_cell.angle_gamma   90.00
#
_symmetry.space_group_name_H-M   'P 1'
#
loop_
_entity.id
_entity.type
_entity.pdbx_description
1 polymer ?
#
loop_
_entity_poly.entity_id
_entity_poly.type
_entity_poly.pdbx_seq_one_letter_code
_entity_poly.pdbx_strand_id
1 'polypeptide(L)'
;MSDTSKTPVTGENDIAIVGMAAHLPGSSTIEQYWANLRDGVRSIRKLSDEDLAKAGVPEALRARPEYVPHAAILDKFEYFDGDFFGFSPKESAILDPQHRQFLEVAWEAFESAGHPPETVAGPIGVFAGCGMGSYFYFNICSNPDLVDDVGMFLLRHTGNDKDFLSTRASHVFDLKGPSLTLQTACSTSLVATHYAAQALLTGECDMALAGGVTIELPHGHGYVYKEGEILSPDGHCHAFDHRAQGTVFGSGAGVVVLKRMADALRDNDHIWAVIKGSAVNNDGAAKAG
;
A
#
# COMPACT_ATOMS: atom_id res chain seq x y z
N MET A 1 43.96 2.86 10.11
CA MET A 1 42.91 3.15 11.10
C MET A 1 42.21 4.42 10.64
N SER A 2 41.14 4.29 9.88
CA SER A 2 40.30 5.41 9.41
C SER A 2 39.25 5.67 10.48
N ASP A 3 39.29 6.87 11.02
CA ASP A 3 38.33 7.42 11.99
C ASP A 3 36.94 7.47 11.32
N THR A 4 36.04 6.54 11.68
CA THR A 4 34.66 6.45 11.17
C THR A 4 33.63 7.10 12.09
N SER A 5 34.06 8.00 12.99
CA SER A 5 33.17 8.73 13.92
C SER A 5 32.70 10.08 13.35
N LYS A 6 32.32 10.18 12.10
CA LYS A 6 31.52 11.33 11.65
C LYS A 6 30.06 11.05 11.96
N THR A 7 29.58 11.56 13.10
CA THR A 7 28.15 11.72 13.36
C THR A 7 27.55 12.38 12.12
N PRO A 8 26.54 11.79 11.47
CA PRO A 8 25.92 12.43 10.32
C PRO A 8 25.38 13.80 10.76
N VAL A 9 25.73 14.85 10.01
CA VAL A 9 25.19 16.19 10.23
C VAL A 9 23.69 16.11 9.97
N THR A 10 22.90 16.06 11.03
CA THR A 10 21.43 16.06 10.95
C THR A 10 20.96 17.48 10.68
N GLY A 11 20.15 17.66 9.64
CA GLY A 11 19.47 18.93 9.37
C GLY A 11 18.29 19.13 10.31
N GLU A 12 17.95 20.37 10.59
CA GLU A 12 16.82 20.74 11.45
C GLU A 12 15.48 20.21 10.94
N ASN A 13 15.37 20.01 9.63
CA ASN A 13 14.15 19.51 8.93
C ASN A 13 14.24 18.04 8.53
N ASP A 14 15.18 17.28 9.05
CA ASP A 14 15.31 15.87 8.73
C ASP A 14 14.19 15.04 9.36
N ILE A 15 13.63 14.12 8.58
CA ILE A 15 12.61 13.16 9.04
C ILE A 15 13.21 11.76 9.06
N ALA A 16 13.13 11.09 10.20
CA ALA A 16 13.56 9.71 10.37
C ALA A 16 12.45 8.73 9.97
N ILE A 17 12.79 7.68 9.24
CA ILE A 17 11.99 6.47 9.08
C ILE A 17 12.41 5.54 10.21
N VAL A 18 11.53 5.35 11.19
CA VAL A 18 11.81 4.55 12.40
C VAL A 18 11.21 3.16 12.36
N GLY A 19 10.24 2.92 11.48
CA GLY A 19 9.64 1.61 11.24
C GLY A 19 9.10 1.48 9.83
N MET A 20 8.97 0.26 9.37
CA MET A 20 8.38 -0.04 8.06
C MET A 20 7.87 -1.47 8.01
N ALA A 21 6.79 -1.68 7.26
CA ALA A 21 6.28 -2.99 6.92
C ALA A 21 5.69 -2.98 5.51
N ALA A 22 5.69 -4.14 4.87
CA ALA A 22 5.07 -4.30 3.56
C ALA A 22 4.70 -5.75 3.26
N HIS A 23 3.53 -5.92 2.66
CA HIS A 23 3.10 -7.15 2.00
C HIS A 23 3.13 -6.92 0.49
N LEU A 24 4.04 -7.60 -0.19
CA LEU A 24 4.29 -7.42 -1.62
C LEU A 24 4.31 -8.77 -2.35
N PRO A 25 4.10 -8.80 -3.66
CA PRO A 25 4.21 -10.04 -4.43
C PRO A 25 5.54 -10.75 -4.19
N GLY A 26 5.46 -12.01 -3.73
CA GLY A 26 6.64 -12.82 -3.42
C GLY A 26 7.39 -12.45 -2.15
N SER A 27 6.85 -11.54 -1.31
CA SER A 27 7.44 -11.19 -0.01
C SER A 27 6.38 -10.68 0.96
N SER A 28 6.39 -11.24 2.16
CA SER A 28 5.53 -10.83 3.28
C SER A 28 6.28 -10.08 4.39
N THR A 29 7.58 -9.88 4.23
CA THR A 29 8.41 -9.11 5.18
C THR A 29 9.39 -8.20 4.43
N ILE A 30 9.88 -7.17 5.10
CA ILE A 30 10.88 -6.25 4.53
C ILE A 30 12.19 -6.96 4.23
N GLU A 31 12.62 -7.91 5.08
CA GLU A 31 13.85 -8.68 4.89
C GLU A 31 13.76 -9.56 3.63
N GLN A 32 12.63 -10.22 3.42
CA GLN A 32 12.40 -11.01 2.22
C GLN A 32 12.34 -10.13 0.96
N TYR A 33 11.67 -8.97 1.05
CA TYR A 33 11.64 -8.00 -0.03
C TYR A 33 13.04 -7.51 -0.40
N TRP A 34 13.85 -7.16 0.60
CA TRP A 34 15.24 -6.76 0.38
C TRP A 34 16.08 -7.89 -0.25
N ALA A 35 15.92 -9.13 0.23
CA ALA A 35 16.60 -10.29 -0.36
C ALA A 35 16.21 -10.47 -1.83
N ASN A 36 14.92 -10.37 -2.16
CA ASN A 36 14.43 -10.45 -3.53
C ASN A 36 15.02 -9.36 -4.43
N LEU A 37 15.12 -8.12 -3.94
CA LEU A 37 15.75 -7.01 -4.69
C LEU A 37 17.24 -7.25 -4.93
N ARG A 38 17.99 -7.64 -3.89
CA ARG A 38 19.42 -7.92 -3.96
C ARG A 38 19.73 -9.06 -4.94
N ASP A 39 18.90 -10.09 -4.93
CA ASP A 39 19.10 -11.31 -5.72
C ASP A 39 18.45 -11.21 -7.12
N GLY A 40 17.84 -10.06 -7.45
CA GLY A 40 17.21 -9.81 -8.75
C GLY A 40 15.99 -10.68 -9.03
N VAL A 41 15.26 -11.09 -7.99
CA VAL A 41 14.06 -11.93 -8.10
C VAL A 41 12.92 -11.12 -8.71
N ARG A 42 12.29 -11.67 -9.74
CA ARG A 42 11.08 -11.10 -10.33
C ARG A 42 9.85 -11.74 -9.69
N SER A 43 8.98 -10.91 -9.11
CA SER A 43 7.75 -11.38 -8.47
C SER A 43 6.53 -11.38 -9.41
N ILE A 44 6.65 -10.86 -10.63
CA ILE A 44 5.63 -11.02 -11.66
C ILE A 44 5.68 -12.47 -12.16
N ARG A 45 4.57 -13.19 -12.01
CA ARG A 45 4.46 -14.61 -12.36
C ARG A 45 3.76 -14.79 -13.70
N LYS A 46 4.25 -15.74 -14.50
CA LYS A 46 3.48 -16.28 -15.60
C LYS A 46 2.48 -17.29 -15.03
N LEU A 47 1.21 -17.07 -15.32
CA LEU A 47 0.10 -17.91 -14.86
C LEU A 47 -0.06 -19.13 -15.76
N SER A 48 -0.28 -20.29 -15.18
CA SER A 48 -0.63 -21.50 -15.92
C SER A 48 -2.10 -21.48 -16.39
N ASP A 49 -2.42 -22.28 -17.40
CA ASP A 49 -3.81 -22.45 -17.82
C ASP A 49 -4.72 -22.97 -16.70
N GLU A 50 -4.17 -23.79 -15.80
CA GLU A 50 -4.88 -24.27 -14.62
C GLU A 50 -5.17 -23.14 -13.62
N ASP A 51 -4.18 -22.27 -13.34
CA ASP A 51 -4.37 -21.11 -12.46
C ASP A 51 -5.43 -20.15 -13.01
N LEU A 52 -5.36 -19.87 -14.31
CA LEU A 52 -6.31 -19.00 -15.00
C LEU A 52 -7.73 -19.59 -15.01
N ALA A 53 -7.84 -20.89 -15.20
CA ALA A 53 -9.13 -21.58 -15.15
C ALA A 53 -9.73 -21.56 -13.73
N LYS A 54 -8.92 -21.79 -12.69
CA LYS A 54 -9.33 -21.67 -11.29
C LYS A 54 -9.75 -20.25 -10.92
N ALA A 55 -9.05 -19.25 -11.48
CA ALA A 55 -9.41 -17.84 -11.32
C ALA A 55 -10.66 -17.43 -12.12
N GLY A 56 -11.27 -18.35 -12.90
CA GLY A 56 -12.50 -18.09 -13.66
C GLY A 56 -12.28 -17.35 -14.97
N VAL A 57 -11.05 -17.30 -15.49
CA VAL A 57 -10.77 -16.64 -16.78
C VAL A 57 -11.32 -17.51 -17.93
N PRO A 58 -12.26 -16.98 -18.76
CA PRO A 58 -12.85 -17.75 -19.86
C PRO A 58 -11.80 -18.23 -20.88
N GLU A 59 -11.96 -19.45 -21.38
CA GLU A 59 -11.06 -20.02 -22.39
C GLU A 59 -10.98 -19.14 -23.65
N ALA A 60 -12.11 -18.59 -24.10
CA ALA A 60 -12.17 -17.70 -25.24
C ALA A 60 -11.34 -16.42 -25.05
N LEU A 61 -11.17 -15.95 -23.80
CA LEU A 61 -10.31 -14.82 -23.47
C LEU A 61 -8.84 -15.23 -23.49
N ARG A 62 -8.51 -16.38 -22.87
CA ARG A 62 -7.14 -16.93 -22.82
C ARG A 62 -6.57 -17.29 -24.18
N ALA A 63 -7.44 -17.65 -25.14
CA ALA A 63 -7.08 -17.99 -26.52
C ALA A 63 -6.77 -16.76 -27.40
N ARG A 64 -6.99 -15.55 -26.93
CA ARG A 64 -6.72 -14.33 -27.72
C ARG A 64 -5.21 -14.11 -27.87
N PRO A 65 -4.73 -13.73 -29.07
CA PRO A 65 -3.30 -13.44 -29.28
C PRO A 65 -2.73 -12.33 -28.40
N GLU A 66 -3.57 -11.36 -28.04
CA GLU A 66 -3.19 -10.22 -27.20
C GLU A 66 -3.28 -10.52 -25.69
N TYR A 67 -3.68 -11.74 -25.30
CA TYR A 67 -3.80 -12.09 -23.89
C TYR A 67 -2.43 -12.35 -23.25
N VAL A 68 -2.13 -11.64 -22.17
CA VAL A 68 -0.87 -11.73 -21.44
C VAL A 68 -1.13 -12.43 -20.09
N PRO A 69 -0.71 -13.70 -19.92
CA PRO A 69 -0.97 -14.49 -18.72
C PRO A 69 0.05 -14.16 -17.60
N HIS A 70 0.18 -12.90 -17.23
CA HIS A 70 1.11 -12.46 -16.20
C HIS A 70 0.40 -11.63 -15.15
N ALA A 71 0.78 -11.80 -13.88
CA ALA A 71 0.29 -10.99 -12.77
C ALA A 71 1.32 -10.89 -11.63
N ALA A 72 1.30 -9.77 -10.93
CA ALA A 72 2.00 -9.59 -9.66
C ALA A 72 1.02 -9.88 -8.52
N ILE A 73 1.01 -11.13 -8.05
CA ILE A 73 0.03 -11.68 -7.12
C ILE A 73 0.48 -11.43 -5.69
N LEU A 74 -0.40 -10.87 -4.87
CA LEU A 74 -0.26 -10.82 -3.43
C LEU A 74 -0.88 -12.10 -2.85
N ASP A 75 -0.06 -12.93 -2.25
CA ASP A 75 -0.52 -14.17 -1.62
C ASP A 75 -1.26 -13.84 -0.30
N LYS A 76 -2.31 -14.60 0.00
CA LYS A 76 -3.07 -14.52 1.27
C LYS A 76 -3.79 -13.17 1.54
N PHE A 77 -4.00 -12.35 0.54
CA PHE A 77 -4.70 -11.06 0.68
C PHE A 77 -6.15 -11.18 1.20
N GLU A 78 -6.75 -12.36 1.04
CA GLU A 78 -8.10 -12.69 1.51
C GLU A 78 -8.18 -12.98 3.02
N TYR A 79 -7.05 -13.32 3.67
CA TYR A 79 -7.02 -13.54 5.11
C TYR A 79 -6.99 -12.22 5.86
N PHE A 80 -7.59 -12.22 7.03
CA PHE A 80 -7.61 -11.08 7.93
C PHE A 80 -7.95 -11.54 9.35
N ASP A 81 -7.15 -11.15 10.32
CA ASP A 81 -7.44 -11.41 11.73
C ASP A 81 -8.45 -10.39 12.28
N GLY A 82 -9.72 -10.59 11.91
CA GLY A 82 -10.80 -9.68 12.30
C GLY A 82 -10.94 -9.54 13.82
N ASP A 83 -10.81 -10.63 14.54
CA ASP A 83 -10.96 -10.64 16.02
C ASP A 83 -9.87 -9.78 16.68
N PHE A 84 -8.63 -9.85 16.19
CA PHE A 84 -7.53 -9.01 16.67
C PHE A 84 -7.82 -7.52 16.50
N PHE A 85 -8.39 -7.12 15.35
CA PHE A 85 -8.74 -5.72 15.07
C PHE A 85 -10.14 -5.30 15.54
N GLY A 86 -10.86 -6.18 16.26
CA GLY A 86 -12.18 -5.90 16.83
C GLY A 86 -13.34 -5.94 15.82
N PHE A 87 -13.19 -6.64 14.69
CA PHE A 87 -14.23 -6.83 13.69
C PHE A 87 -14.94 -8.18 13.87
N SER A 88 -16.25 -8.17 13.79
CA SER A 88 -17.02 -9.40 13.66
C SER A 88 -16.74 -10.09 12.31
N PRO A 89 -17.03 -11.40 12.16
CA PRO A 89 -16.91 -12.09 10.87
C PRO A 89 -17.70 -11.42 9.74
N LYS A 90 -18.88 -10.86 10.02
CA LYS A 90 -19.71 -10.17 9.05
C LYS A 90 -19.08 -8.85 8.63
N GLU A 91 -18.59 -8.05 9.56
CA GLU A 91 -17.86 -6.80 9.26
C GLU A 91 -16.59 -7.06 8.48
N SER A 92 -15.81 -8.08 8.87
CA SER A 92 -14.61 -8.49 8.15
C SER A 92 -14.90 -8.89 6.70
N ALA A 93 -16.01 -9.60 6.46
CA ALA A 93 -16.39 -10.07 5.13
C ALA A 93 -16.79 -8.93 4.18
N ILE A 94 -17.45 -7.88 4.69
CA ILE A 94 -17.88 -6.74 3.87
C ILE A 94 -16.82 -5.65 3.72
N LEU A 95 -15.74 -5.69 4.53
CA LEU A 95 -14.65 -4.73 4.47
C LEU A 95 -13.78 -4.99 3.24
N ASP A 96 -13.46 -3.91 2.49
CA ASP A 96 -12.54 -4.00 1.35
C ASP A 96 -11.19 -4.63 1.80
N PRO A 97 -10.66 -5.65 1.10
CA PRO A 97 -9.37 -6.25 1.44
C PRO A 97 -8.22 -5.25 1.48
N GLN A 98 -8.30 -4.12 0.78
CA GLN A 98 -7.32 -3.04 0.89
C GLN A 98 -7.29 -2.45 2.30
N HIS A 99 -8.47 -2.23 2.92
CA HIS A 99 -8.54 -1.74 4.30
C HIS A 99 -8.00 -2.77 5.29
N ARG A 100 -8.29 -4.07 5.07
CA ARG A 100 -7.77 -5.16 5.91
C ARG A 100 -6.24 -5.22 5.85
N GLN A 101 -5.67 -5.28 4.65
CA GLN A 101 -4.21 -5.33 4.44
C GLN A 101 -3.51 -4.07 4.95
N PHE A 102 -4.15 -2.90 4.82
CA PHE A 102 -3.59 -1.67 5.38
C PHE A 102 -3.51 -1.70 6.91
N LEU A 103 -4.53 -2.23 7.59
CA LEU A 103 -4.51 -2.37 9.06
C LEU A 103 -3.39 -3.31 9.51
N GLU A 104 -3.24 -4.48 8.87
CA GLU A 104 -2.18 -5.44 9.19
C GLU A 104 -0.79 -4.83 9.01
N VAL A 105 -0.52 -4.23 7.85
CA VAL A 105 0.77 -3.61 7.54
C VAL A 105 1.05 -2.38 8.44
N ALA A 106 0.02 -1.61 8.80
CA ALA A 106 0.16 -0.49 9.72
C ALA A 106 0.54 -0.96 11.13
N TRP A 107 -0.08 -2.05 11.62
CA TRP A 107 0.28 -2.67 12.89
C TRP A 107 1.72 -3.18 12.90
N GLU A 108 2.10 -3.95 11.88
CA GLU A 108 3.47 -4.45 11.73
C GLU A 108 4.51 -3.31 11.64
N ALA A 109 4.15 -2.18 11.02
CA ALA A 109 5.02 -1.02 10.95
C ALA A 109 5.23 -0.38 12.34
N PHE A 110 4.20 -0.33 13.19
CA PHE A 110 4.33 0.09 14.58
C PHE A 110 5.20 -0.87 15.40
N GLU A 111 5.02 -2.18 15.23
CA GLU A 111 5.90 -3.18 15.85
C GLU A 111 7.36 -3.03 15.40
N SER A 112 7.59 -2.84 14.08
CA SER A 112 8.91 -2.56 13.52
C SER A 112 9.56 -1.30 14.10
N ALA A 113 8.75 -0.29 14.42
CA ALA A 113 9.21 0.95 15.05
C ALA A 113 9.47 0.80 16.58
N GLY A 114 8.97 -0.27 17.21
CA GLY A 114 9.00 -0.41 18.66
C GLY A 114 8.07 0.57 19.40
N HIS A 115 7.08 1.11 18.71
CA HIS A 115 6.12 2.09 19.22
C HIS A 115 4.67 1.59 19.08
N PRO A 116 4.21 0.61 19.89
CA PRO A 116 2.80 0.24 19.91
C PRO A 116 1.94 1.49 20.13
N PRO A 117 0.83 1.67 19.36
CA PRO A 117 0.07 2.92 19.36
C PRO A 117 -0.34 3.42 20.74
N GLU A 118 -0.74 2.50 21.62
CA GLU A 118 -1.17 2.78 23.00
C GLU A 118 -0.04 3.31 23.92
N THR A 119 1.22 3.19 23.51
CA THR A 119 2.37 3.66 24.29
C THR A 119 2.86 5.04 23.89
N VAL A 120 2.37 5.56 22.77
CA VAL A 120 2.79 6.85 22.24
C VAL A 120 2.00 7.98 22.90
N ALA A 121 2.69 8.89 23.60
CA ALA A 121 2.03 9.95 24.36
C ALA A 121 1.46 11.09 23.50
N GLY A 122 1.97 11.29 22.30
CA GLY A 122 1.61 12.39 21.39
C GLY A 122 0.63 12.00 20.29
N PRO A 123 0.15 12.96 19.51
CA PRO A 123 -0.73 12.69 18.37
C PRO A 123 0.03 11.96 17.26
N ILE A 124 -0.57 10.86 16.76
CA ILE A 124 -0.08 10.09 15.61
C ILE A 124 -0.96 10.41 14.42
N GLY A 125 -0.36 10.89 13.31
CA GLY A 125 -1.06 11.14 12.05
C GLY A 125 -1.09 9.91 11.14
N VAL A 126 -2.11 9.83 10.26
CA VAL A 126 -2.24 8.79 9.23
C VAL A 126 -2.43 9.44 7.87
N PHE A 127 -1.50 9.18 6.95
CA PHE A 127 -1.51 9.70 5.59
C PHE A 127 -1.38 8.52 4.62
N ALA A 128 -2.48 8.15 3.96
CA ALA A 128 -2.46 6.96 3.12
C ALA A 128 -3.46 7.05 1.97
N GLY A 129 -3.34 6.16 1.01
CA GLY A 129 -4.34 6.00 -0.03
C GLY A 129 -4.43 4.56 -0.52
N CYS A 130 -5.49 4.27 -1.26
CA CYS A 130 -5.72 2.94 -1.79
C CYS A 130 -6.05 2.95 -3.28
N GLY A 131 -5.94 1.77 -3.89
CA GLY A 131 -6.33 1.54 -5.26
C GLY A 131 -7.84 1.70 -5.52
N MET A 132 -8.29 1.25 -6.66
CA MET A 132 -9.72 1.23 -7.00
C MET A 132 -10.48 0.29 -6.07
N GLY A 133 -11.66 0.66 -5.62
CA GLY A 133 -12.55 -0.18 -4.79
C GLY A 133 -13.20 -1.31 -5.60
N SER A 134 -12.39 -2.16 -6.23
CA SER A 134 -12.87 -3.24 -7.10
C SER A 134 -13.65 -4.31 -6.33
N TYR A 135 -13.35 -4.51 -5.06
CA TYR A 135 -14.09 -5.43 -4.19
C TYR A 135 -15.56 -5.06 -4.08
N PHE A 136 -15.87 -3.78 -3.94
CA PHE A 136 -17.24 -3.29 -3.90
C PHE A 136 -18.02 -3.68 -5.16
N TYR A 137 -17.44 -3.50 -6.34
CA TYR A 137 -18.11 -3.78 -7.60
C TYR A 137 -18.21 -5.28 -7.91
N PHE A 138 -17.11 -6.02 -7.73
CA PHE A 138 -17.07 -7.42 -8.18
C PHE A 138 -17.54 -8.43 -7.14
N ASN A 139 -17.50 -8.09 -5.86
CA ASN A 139 -17.86 -9.00 -4.78
C ASN A 139 -19.11 -8.55 -4.02
N ILE A 140 -19.22 -7.29 -3.64
CA ILE A 140 -20.35 -6.81 -2.86
C ILE A 140 -21.60 -6.63 -3.74
N CYS A 141 -21.50 -5.81 -4.79
CA CYS A 141 -22.65 -5.53 -5.67
C CYS A 141 -23.12 -6.74 -6.48
N SER A 142 -22.28 -7.74 -6.66
CA SER A 142 -22.65 -9.00 -7.33
C SER A 142 -23.47 -9.96 -6.45
N ASN A 143 -23.65 -9.63 -5.17
CA ASN A 143 -24.44 -10.42 -4.21
C ASN A 143 -25.67 -9.63 -3.73
N PRO A 144 -26.83 -9.75 -4.42
CA PRO A 144 -28.05 -9.00 -4.08
C PRO A 144 -28.54 -9.26 -2.66
N ASP A 145 -28.46 -10.50 -2.17
CA ASP A 145 -28.92 -10.85 -0.83
C ASP A 145 -28.11 -10.12 0.26
N LEU A 146 -26.80 -9.97 0.05
CA LEU A 146 -25.95 -9.20 0.94
C LEU A 146 -26.31 -7.70 0.93
N VAL A 147 -26.61 -7.18 -0.25
CA VAL A 147 -26.99 -5.76 -0.42
C VAL A 147 -28.33 -5.49 0.29
N ASP A 148 -29.29 -6.39 0.18
CA ASP A 148 -30.60 -6.25 0.82
C ASP A 148 -30.52 -6.43 2.35
N ASP A 149 -29.69 -7.35 2.83
CA ASP A 149 -29.55 -7.64 4.28
C ASP A 149 -28.76 -6.54 5.05
N VAL A 150 -27.72 -5.99 4.46
CA VAL A 150 -26.84 -4.98 5.12
C VAL A 150 -27.23 -3.55 4.79
N GLY A 151 -27.72 -3.32 3.60
CA GLY A 151 -28.03 -2.02 3.06
C GLY A 151 -26.85 -1.32 2.40
N MET A 152 -27.11 -0.77 1.22
CA MET A 152 -26.10 -0.18 0.32
C MET A 152 -25.30 0.94 1.00
N PHE A 153 -25.90 1.72 1.91
CA PHE A 153 -25.19 2.81 2.57
C PHE A 153 -24.01 2.30 3.42
N LEU A 154 -24.23 1.29 4.28
CA LEU A 154 -23.17 0.72 5.11
C LEU A 154 -22.12 0.00 4.26
N LEU A 155 -22.53 -0.77 3.26
CA LEU A 155 -21.61 -1.50 2.40
C LEU A 155 -20.70 -0.55 1.62
N ARG A 156 -21.25 0.50 1.05
CA ARG A 156 -20.49 1.46 0.26
C ARG A 156 -19.61 2.33 1.16
N HIS A 157 -20.19 3.09 2.07
CA HIS A 157 -19.47 4.12 2.82
C HIS A 157 -18.54 3.52 3.87
N THR A 158 -19.04 2.76 4.82
CA THR A 158 -18.20 2.29 5.93
C THR A 158 -17.28 1.13 5.56
N GLY A 159 -17.68 0.25 4.66
CA GLY A 159 -16.89 -0.93 4.32
C GLY A 159 -15.89 -0.74 3.19
N ASN A 160 -16.20 0.11 2.19
CA ASN A 160 -15.51 0.07 0.90
C ASN A 160 -15.09 1.43 0.34
N ASP A 161 -15.55 2.56 0.90
CA ASP A 161 -15.16 3.86 0.40
C ASP A 161 -13.72 4.21 0.83
N LYS A 162 -12.95 4.74 -0.10
CA LYS A 162 -11.55 5.14 0.08
C LYS A 162 -11.38 6.16 1.21
N ASP A 163 -12.36 7.04 1.40
CA ASP A 163 -12.35 8.09 2.42
C ASP A 163 -12.12 7.53 3.83
N PHE A 164 -12.53 6.29 4.07
CA PHE A 164 -12.42 5.64 5.36
C PHE A 164 -11.10 4.89 5.60
N LEU A 165 -10.18 4.82 4.65
CA LEU A 165 -8.93 4.09 4.83
C LEU A 165 -8.13 4.61 6.03
N SER A 166 -7.75 5.88 6.00
CA SER A 166 -6.93 6.49 7.04
C SER A 166 -7.68 6.65 8.35
N THR A 167 -8.94 7.09 8.30
CA THR A 167 -9.76 7.30 9.50
C THR A 167 -10.11 5.98 10.19
N ARG A 168 -10.22 4.87 9.45
CA ARG A 168 -10.39 3.53 10.03
C ARG A 168 -9.16 3.11 10.82
N ALA A 169 -7.95 3.29 10.27
CA ALA A 169 -6.72 3.01 11.00
C ALA A 169 -6.62 3.87 12.26
N SER A 170 -6.96 5.17 12.16
CA SER A 170 -7.02 6.05 13.33
C SER A 170 -8.04 5.58 14.37
N HIS A 171 -9.21 5.07 13.95
CA HIS A 171 -10.23 4.56 14.84
C HIS A 171 -9.79 3.26 15.53
N VAL A 172 -9.27 2.29 14.77
CA VAL A 172 -8.86 0.97 15.29
C VAL A 172 -7.70 1.09 16.28
N PHE A 173 -6.74 1.98 16.01
CA PHE A 173 -5.55 2.17 16.84
C PHE A 173 -5.64 3.35 17.81
N ASP A 174 -6.80 4.00 17.92
CA ASP A 174 -7.06 5.20 18.76
C ASP A 174 -6.08 6.37 18.50
N LEU A 175 -5.72 6.62 17.23
CA LEU A 175 -4.77 7.67 16.85
C LEU A 175 -5.45 9.05 16.80
N LYS A 176 -4.83 10.06 17.39
CA LYS A 176 -5.43 11.40 17.59
C LYS A 176 -4.88 12.48 16.66
N GLY A 177 -3.91 12.17 15.81
CA GLY A 177 -3.34 13.13 14.86
C GLY A 177 -4.20 13.30 13.59
N PRO A 178 -3.73 14.11 12.63
CA PRO A 178 -4.38 14.26 11.33
C PRO A 178 -4.57 12.91 10.62
N SER A 179 -5.73 12.69 10.02
CA SER A 179 -6.07 11.44 9.34
C SER A 179 -6.60 11.76 7.95
N LEU A 180 -5.75 11.61 6.94
CA LEU A 180 -6.03 12.04 5.57
C LEU A 180 -5.86 10.90 4.57
N THR A 181 -6.90 10.65 3.78
CA THR A 181 -6.80 9.75 2.63
C THR A 181 -6.48 10.56 1.38
N LEU A 182 -5.37 10.22 0.74
CA LEU A 182 -4.80 10.90 -0.43
C LEU A 182 -4.97 10.01 -1.67
N GLN A 183 -5.26 10.64 -2.80
CA GLN A 183 -5.46 9.93 -4.07
C GLN A 183 -4.76 10.67 -5.21
N THR A 184 -3.57 10.22 -5.57
CA THR A 184 -2.77 10.75 -6.67
C THR A 184 -2.24 9.65 -7.61
N ALA A 185 -3.03 8.59 -7.75
CA ALA A 185 -2.70 7.40 -8.55
C ALA A 185 -1.36 6.77 -8.14
N CYS A 186 -0.44 6.53 -9.08
CA CYS A 186 0.84 5.86 -8.82
C CYS A 186 1.73 6.60 -7.81
N SER A 187 1.59 7.91 -7.65
CA SER A 187 2.38 8.72 -6.72
C SER A 187 1.79 8.80 -5.29
N THR A 188 0.65 8.17 -5.04
CA THR A 188 -0.11 8.34 -3.79
C THR A 188 0.74 8.13 -2.53
N SER A 189 1.50 7.04 -2.43
CA SER A 189 2.30 6.74 -1.23
C SER A 189 3.46 7.74 -1.02
N LEU A 190 4.07 8.25 -2.09
CA LEU A 190 5.10 9.29 -1.99
C LEU A 190 4.50 10.65 -1.60
N VAL A 191 3.33 11.00 -2.13
CA VAL A 191 2.59 12.21 -1.73
C VAL A 191 2.13 12.09 -0.28
N ALA A 192 1.67 10.92 0.16
CA ALA A 192 1.33 10.66 1.56
C ALA A 192 2.56 10.86 2.47
N THR A 193 3.72 10.36 2.08
CA THR A 193 4.99 10.56 2.81
C THR A 193 5.37 12.05 2.88
N HIS A 194 5.18 12.81 1.80
CA HIS A 194 5.41 14.25 1.81
C HIS A 194 4.52 14.97 2.83
N TYR A 195 3.21 14.74 2.81
CA TYR A 195 2.28 15.39 3.73
C TYR A 195 2.49 14.95 5.18
N ALA A 196 2.82 13.68 5.42
CA ALA A 196 3.22 13.20 6.75
C ALA A 196 4.48 13.93 7.27
N ALA A 197 5.50 14.08 6.41
CA ALA A 197 6.71 14.85 6.76
C ALA A 197 6.38 16.32 7.06
N GLN A 198 5.51 16.96 6.27
CA GLN A 198 5.09 18.34 6.54
C GLN A 198 4.32 18.46 7.87
N ALA A 199 3.39 17.55 8.17
CA ALA A 199 2.64 17.54 9.42
C ALA A 199 3.57 17.39 10.65
N LEU A 200 4.62 16.57 10.54
CA LEU A 200 5.65 16.45 11.58
C LEU A 200 6.44 17.76 11.75
N LEU A 201 6.86 18.39 10.66
CA LEU A 201 7.64 19.63 10.68
C LEU A 201 6.83 20.82 11.19
N THR A 202 5.52 20.86 10.93
CA THR A 202 4.62 21.91 11.42
C THR A 202 4.09 21.64 12.85
N GLY A 203 4.41 20.46 13.41
CA GLY A 203 3.99 20.10 14.78
C GLY A 203 2.51 19.67 14.89
N GLU A 204 1.86 19.30 13.79
CA GLU A 204 0.49 18.78 13.81
C GLU A 204 0.41 17.36 14.38
N CYS A 205 1.51 16.62 14.35
CA CYS A 205 1.66 15.31 14.99
C CYS A 205 3.12 15.09 15.43
N ASP A 206 3.32 14.09 16.30
CA ASP A 206 4.64 13.71 16.83
C ASP A 206 5.18 12.44 16.16
N MET A 207 4.31 11.65 15.60
CA MET A 207 4.59 10.47 14.77
C MET A 207 3.58 10.42 13.62
N ALA A 208 3.95 9.83 12.50
CA ALA A 208 3.05 9.68 11.38
C ALA A 208 3.23 8.32 10.68
N LEU A 209 2.10 7.70 10.33
CA LEU A 209 2.05 6.62 9.34
C LEU A 209 1.90 7.21 7.95
N ALA A 210 2.73 6.76 7.01
CA ALA A 210 2.59 7.13 5.61
C ALA A 210 2.67 5.88 4.72
N GLY A 211 1.74 5.74 3.77
CA GLY A 211 1.75 4.56 2.93
C GLY A 211 0.64 4.48 1.90
N GLY A 212 0.43 3.27 1.41
CA GLY A 212 -0.62 2.97 0.46
C GLY A 212 -0.83 1.48 0.27
N VAL A 213 -1.97 1.15 -0.31
CA VAL A 213 -2.37 -0.23 -0.60
C VAL A 213 -3.10 -0.28 -1.93
N THR A 214 -2.91 -1.36 -2.66
CA THR A 214 -3.78 -1.72 -3.79
C THR A 214 -3.98 -3.23 -3.82
N ILE A 215 -5.22 -3.65 -4.05
CA ILE A 215 -5.58 -5.05 -4.33
C ILE A 215 -6.36 -5.05 -5.65
N GLU A 216 -5.71 -5.55 -6.68
CA GLU A 216 -6.33 -5.69 -8.01
C GLU A 216 -7.28 -6.88 -8.03
N LEU A 217 -8.55 -6.62 -8.31
CA LEU A 217 -9.57 -7.65 -8.48
C LEU A 217 -10.21 -7.52 -9.87
N PRO A 218 -10.53 -8.62 -10.54
CA PRO A 218 -10.27 -10.01 -10.15
C PRO A 218 -8.77 -10.34 -10.05
N HIS A 219 -8.37 -11.10 -9.00
CA HIS A 219 -6.96 -11.37 -8.71
C HIS A 219 -6.41 -12.51 -9.57
N GLY A 220 -5.16 -12.38 -10.04
CA GLY A 220 -4.49 -13.45 -10.79
C GLY A 220 -5.08 -13.74 -12.18
N HIS A 221 -5.66 -12.75 -12.85
CA HIS A 221 -6.37 -12.92 -14.13
C HIS A 221 -5.50 -12.67 -15.38
N GLY A 222 -4.27 -12.16 -15.24
CA GLY A 222 -3.57 -11.63 -16.42
C GLY A 222 -4.34 -10.44 -17.03
N TYR A 223 -4.08 -10.12 -18.29
CA TYR A 223 -4.73 -8.99 -18.96
C TYR A 223 -4.71 -9.11 -20.48
N VAL A 224 -5.53 -8.33 -21.16
CA VAL A 224 -5.46 -8.16 -22.62
C VAL A 224 -4.64 -6.94 -22.93
N TYR A 225 -3.54 -7.13 -23.66
CA TYR A 225 -2.71 -6.02 -24.16
C TYR A 225 -3.48 -5.22 -25.22
N LYS A 226 -3.34 -3.92 -25.19
CA LYS A 226 -3.80 -3.02 -26.25
C LYS A 226 -2.73 -1.99 -26.53
N GLU A 227 -2.43 -1.81 -27.82
CA GLU A 227 -1.48 -0.79 -28.26
C GLU A 227 -1.94 0.61 -27.84
N GLY A 228 -1.01 1.41 -27.34
CA GLY A 228 -1.28 2.76 -26.83
C GLY A 228 -1.76 2.82 -25.38
N GLU A 229 -2.01 1.69 -24.73
CA GLU A 229 -2.25 1.61 -23.27
C GLU A 229 -0.93 1.40 -22.51
N ILE A 230 -1.01 1.47 -21.16
CA ILE A 230 0.18 1.44 -20.31
C ILE A 230 0.68 0.03 -19.99
N LEU A 231 -0.09 -1.02 -20.33
CA LEU A 231 0.28 -2.39 -20.01
C LEU A 231 1.33 -2.95 -20.98
N SER A 232 2.21 -3.79 -20.43
CA SER A 232 3.27 -4.43 -21.20
C SER A 232 2.75 -5.55 -22.11
N PRO A 233 3.22 -5.64 -23.38
CA PRO A 233 2.82 -6.73 -24.27
C PRO A 233 3.41 -8.10 -23.91
N ASP A 234 4.47 -8.15 -23.12
CA ASP A 234 5.23 -9.37 -22.79
C ASP A 234 5.15 -9.79 -21.31
N GLY A 235 4.40 -9.06 -20.50
CA GLY A 235 4.26 -9.34 -19.06
C GLY A 235 5.47 -8.93 -18.23
N HIS A 236 6.31 -8.02 -18.72
CA HIS A 236 7.50 -7.53 -18.03
C HIS A 236 7.54 -6.00 -17.94
N CYS A 237 8.03 -5.50 -16.81
CA CYS A 237 8.45 -4.11 -16.65
C CYS A 237 9.95 -4.04 -16.94
N HIS A 238 10.35 -3.53 -18.07
CA HIS A 238 11.75 -3.32 -18.42
C HIS A 238 12.20 -1.94 -17.93
N ALA A 239 12.24 -1.75 -16.59
CA ALA A 239 12.55 -0.47 -15.98
C ALA A 239 13.93 0.06 -16.44
N PHE A 240 13.98 1.32 -16.91
CA PHE A 240 15.18 1.98 -17.45
C PHE A 240 15.83 1.31 -18.67
N ASP A 241 15.14 0.41 -19.35
CA ASP A 241 15.62 -0.31 -20.52
C ASP A 241 15.00 0.29 -21.81
N HIS A 242 15.77 0.33 -22.89
CA HIS A 242 15.27 0.81 -24.19
C HIS A 242 14.16 -0.09 -24.79
N ARG A 243 14.00 -1.32 -24.28
CA ARG A 243 12.94 -2.26 -24.66
C ARG A 243 11.65 -2.05 -23.86
N ALA A 244 11.60 -1.10 -22.94
CA ALA A 244 10.41 -0.84 -22.12
C ALA A 244 9.21 -0.47 -23.00
N GLN A 245 8.12 -1.23 -22.86
CA GLN A 245 6.88 -1.07 -23.63
C GLN A 245 5.64 -1.05 -22.73
N GLY A 246 5.81 -0.77 -21.44
CA GLY A 246 4.71 -0.70 -20.49
C GLY A 246 5.01 -1.36 -19.16
N THR A 247 3.97 -1.48 -18.33
CA THR A 247 4.04 -2.01 -16.97
C THR A 247 3.11 -3.20 -16.77
N VAL A 248 3.21 -3.85 -15.61
CA VAL A 248 2.26 -4.85 -15.14
C VAL A 248 1.70 -4.36 -13.80
N PHE A 249 0.38 -4.30 -13.68
CA PHE A 249 -0.24 -3.97 -12.41
C PHE A 249 -0.10 -5.10 -11.40
N GLY A 250 -0.06 -4.74 -10.13
CA GLY A 250 0.10 -5.68 -9.04
C GLY A 250 -0.64 -5.24 -7.80
N SER A 251 -0.75 -6.16 -6.84
CA SER A 251 -1.32 -5.92 -5.53
C SER A 251 -0.22 -5.80 -4.49
N GLY A 252 -0.45 -5.01 -3.45
CA GLY A 252 0.49 -4.88 -2.34
C GLY A 252 0.08 -3.77 -1.38
N ALA A 253 0.69 -3.79 -0.20
CA ALA A 253 0.54 -2.76 0.82
C ALA A 253 1.91 -2.41 1.39
N GLY A 254 2.11 -1.15 1.76
CA GLY A 254 3.34 -0.72 2.43
C GLY A 254 3.10 0.53 3.27
N VAL A 255 3.70 0.55 4.45
CA VAL A 255 3.61 1.65 5.42
C VAL A 255 4.98 1.92 6.03
N VAL A 256 5.30 3.19 6.20
CA VAL A 256 6.46 3.66 6.97
C VAL A 256 6.00 4.48 8.17
N VAL A 257 6.73 4.36 9.27
CA VAL A 257 6.55 5.17 10.48
C VAL A 257 7.59 6.27 10.47
N LEU A 258 7.14 7.51 10.57
CA LEU A 258 7.96 8.71 10.49
C LEU A 258 7.98 9.47 11.83
N LYS A 259 9.13 10.00 12.20
CA LYS A 259 9.31 10.95 13.31
C LYS A 259 10.25 12.08 12.89
N ARG A 260 10.17 13.24 13.54
CA ARG A 260 11.23 14.24 13.44
C ARG A 260 12.55 13.63 13.89
N MET A 261 13.63 13.91 13.18
CA MET A 261 14.95 13.34 13.49
C MET A 261 15.39 13.60 14.93
N ALA A 262 15.12 14.80 15.44
CA ALA A 262 15.44 15.17 16.83
C ALA A 262 14.70 14.29 17.85
N ASP A 263 13.42 13.98 17.59
CA ASP A 263 12.61 13.14 18.46
C ASP A 263 13.08 11.68 18.41
N ALA A 264 13.36 11.15 17.21
CA ALA A 264 13.88 9.80 17.04
C ALA A 264 15.23 9.60 17.78
N LEU A 265 16.13 10.58 17.71
CA LEU A 265 17.40 10.53 18.43
C LEU A 265 17.22 10.63 19.94
N ARG A 266 16.32 11.51 20.42
CA ARG A 266 16.01 11.65 21.85
C ARG A 266 15.45 10.36 22.42
N ASP A 267 14.57 9.69 21.66
CA ASP A 267 13.87 8.48 22.07
C ASP A 267 14.71 7.21 21.82
N ASN A 268 15.92 7.37 21.24
CA ASN A 268 16.85 6.29 20.90
C ASN A 268 16.25 5.26 19.94
N ASP A 269 15.46 5.73 18.97
CA ASP A 269 14.83 4.88 17.98
C ASP A 269 15.85 4.27 17.02
N HIS A 270 15.51 3.09 16.49
CA HIS A 270 16.20 2.56 15.32
C HIS A 270 15.84 3.39 14.09
N ILE A 271 16.83 3.92 13.38
CA ILE A 271 16.63 4.76 12.20
C ILE A 271 17.04 3.98 10.95
N TRP A 272 16.05 3.58 10.16
CA TRP A 272 16.26 2.86 8.91
C TRP A 272 16.81 3.77 7.81
N ALA A 273 16.26 4.98 7.71
CA ALA A 273 16.67 5.96 6.71
C ALA A 273 16.27 7.38 7.15
N VAL A 274 16.80 8.37 6.44
CA VAL A 274 16.53 9.79 6.68
C VAL A 274 16.01 10.45 5.41
N ILE A 275 14.83 11.04 5.49
CA ILE A 275 14.27 11.88 4.43
C ILE A 275 14.86 13.29 4.59
N LYS A 276 15.71 13.69 3.65
CA LYS A 276 16.39 14.99 3.65
C LYS A 276 15.54 16.10 3.06
N GLY A 277 14.55 15.76 2.28
CA GLY A 277 13.64 16.71 1.66
C GLY A 277 12.61 16.00 0.79
N SER A 278 11.48 16.66 0.59
CA SER A 278 10.42 16.18 -0.29
C SER A 278 9.71 17.36 -0.96
N ALA A 279 9.21 17.16 -2.18
CA ALA A 279 8.44 18.15 -2.92
C ALA A 279 7.35 17.46 -3.74
N VAL A 280 6.28 18.19 -3.97
CA VAL A 280 5.18 17.77 -4.85
C VAL A 280 4.97 18.85 -5.91
N ASN A 281 4.86 18.44 -7.16
CA ASN A 281 4.52 19.33 -8.26
C ASN A 281 3.48 18.68 -9.18
N ASN A 282 3.06 19.42 -10.19
CA ASN A 282 2.13 18.95 -11.23
C ASN A 282 2.63 19.42 -12.59
N ASP A 283 2.49 18.57 -13.61
CA ASP A 283 2.96 18.84 -14.97
C ASP A 283 2.05 19.81 -15.74
N GLY A 284 0.91 20.19 -15.19
CA GLY A 284 -0.07 21.06 -15.86
C GLY A 284 -0.58 20.43 -17.16
N ALA A 285 -0.64 21.23 -18.22
CA ALA A 285 -1.09 20.79 -19.53
C ALA A 285 0.03 20.12 -20.37
N ALA A 286 1.25 20.02 -19.84
CA ALA A 286 2.38 19.44 -20.58
C ALA A 286 2.39 17.89 -20.57
N LYS A 287 1.52 17.27 -19.78
CA LYS A 287 1.40 15.81 -19.70
C LYS A 287 0.56 15.29 -20.88
N ALA A 288 1.09 14.34 -21.63
CA ALA A 288 0.28 13.48 -22.49
C ALA A 288 -0.61 12.61 -21.59
N GLY A 289 -1.92 12.73 -21.73
CA GLY A 289 -2.96 12.15 -20.88
C GLY A 289 -2.96 10.64 -20.78
#